data_7612911d17d6d88c7db9825b1be3ec58
#
_entry.id   7612911d17d6d88c7db9825b1be3ec58
#
_cell.length_a   1.000
_cell.length_b   1.000
_cell.length_c   1.000
_cell.angle_alpha   90.00
_cell.angle_beta   90.00
_cell.angle_gamma   90.00
#
_symmetry.space_group_name_H-M   'P 1'
#
loop_
_entity.id
_entity.type
_entity.pdbx_description
1 polymer ?
#
loop_
_entity_poly.entity_id
_entity_poly.type
_entity_poly.pdbx_seq_one_letter_code
_entity_poly.pdbx_strand_id
1 'polypeptide(L)'
;FPTYDVDWDSEAYITVSGQNSNNSVRVTDAFLTAVKNDADWALIRRTDGKVAKTIKARDLWDQVGHAAWACADPGIQFHDTVNAWHTCPEDGAIRGSNPCSEYMFLDDTACNLASMNLLTFFKDGQFDASGYIHATRLWTVTLEISVMMAQFPSKEIAQLSYDFRTLGLGYANIGGLLMNMGLGYDSIAGRAMCGALTALMTGVTYATSAEMAAELG
;
A
#
# COMPACT_ATOMS: atom_id res chain seq x y z
N PHE A 1 6.54 -22.83 -8.66
CA PHE A 1 6.98 -23.53 -9.87
C PHE A 1 7.86 -24.74 -9.50
N PRO A 2 7.30 -25.91 -9.19
CA PRO A 2 8.12 -27.05 -8.71
C PRO A 2 9.02 -27.66 -9.77
N THR A 3 8.87 -27.28 -11.04
CA THR A 3 9.64 -27.82 -12.17
C THR A 3 10.61 -26.85 -12.81
N TYR A 4 10.63 -25.59 -12.36
CA TYR A 4 11.51 -24.56 -12.90
C TYR A 4 12.44 -24.04 -11.83
N ASP A 5 13.65 -23.72 -12.23
CA ASP A 5 14.58 -22.98 -11.39
C ASP A 5 14.10 -21.53 -11.25
N VAL A 6 14.20 -20.97 -10.04
CA VAL A 6 13.76 -19.59 -9.74
C VAL A 6 14.85 -18.54 -10.01
N ASP A 7 15.93 -18.94 -10.67
CA ASP A 7 16.98 -18.02 -11.07
C ASP A 7 16.43 -16.99 -12.07
N TRP A 8 16.84 -15.73 -11.95
CA TRP A 8 16.30 -14.59 -12.70
C TRP A 8 16.43 -14.70 -14.23
N ASP A 9 17.37 -15.50 -14.74
CA ASP A 9 17.59 -15.76 -16.16
C ASP A 9 17.13 -17.15 -16.61
N SER A 10 16.38 -17.87 -15.76
CA SER A 10 15.91 -19.22 -16.05
C SER A 10 14.81 -19.23 -17.12
N GLU A 11 14.57 -20.41 -17.69
CA GLU A 11 13.52 -20.66 -18.69
C GLU A 11 12.13 -20.23 -18.19
N ALA A 12 11.88 -20.27 -16.90
CA ALA A 12 10.62 -19.84 -16.30
C ALA A 12 10.27 -18.38 -16.63
N TYR A 13 11.24 -17.48 -16.66
CA TYR A 13 11.04 -16.06 -16.98
C TYR A 13 10.72 -15.79 -18.45
N ILE A 14 10.98 -16.74 -19.32
CA ILE A 14 10.72 -16.63 -20.76
C ILE A 14 9.41 -17.33 -21.15
N THR A 15 9.08 -18.44 -20.50
CA THR A 15 8.05 -19.38 -20.96
C THR A 15 6.78 -19.40 -20.11
N VAL A 16 6.85 -19.05 -18.82
CA VAL A 16 5.71 -19.09 -17.91
C VAL A 16 4.93 -17.77 -17.97
N SER A 17 3.62 -17.84 -18.24
CA SER A 17 2.74 -16.67 -18.23
C SER A 17 2.45 -16.17 -16.82
N GLY A 18 2.12 -14.88 -16.68
CA GLY A 18 1.72 -14.27 -15.41
C GLY A 18 2.87 -13.88 -14.48
N GLN A 19 4.10 -13.88 -14.94
CA GLN A 19 5.29 -13.54 -14.12
C GLN A 19 5.35 -12.07 -13.70
N ASN A 20 4.76 -11.19 -14.50
CA ASN A 20 4.68 -9.76 -14.19
C ASN A 20 3.41 -9.41 -13.41
N SER A 21 2.66 -10.42 -12.97
CA SER A 21 1.53 -10.22 -12.07
C SER A 21 2.03 -9.97 -10.64
N ASN A 22 1.40 -9.02 -9.98
CA ASN A 22 1.59 -8.79 -8.55
C ASN A 22 0.40 -9.39 -7.81
N ASN A 23 0.64 -10.43 -7.04
CA ASN A 23 -0.42 -11.22 -6.43
C ASN A 23 -0.44 -11.07 -4.91
N SER A 24 -1.63 -10.93 -4.35
CA SER A 24 -1.83 -10.92 -2.90
C SER A 24 -2.96 -11.87 -2.51
N VAL A 25 -2.79 -12.52 -1.38
CA VAL A 25 -3.83 -13.32 -0.73
C VAL A 25 -4.52 -12.45 0.32
N ARG A 26 -5.83 -12.32 0.20
CA ARG A 26 -6.64 -11.60 1.18
C ARG A 26 -7.23 -12.60 2.17
N VAL A 27 -6.79 -12.52 3.42
CA VAL A 27 -7.21 -13.41 4.51
C VAL A 27 -8.23 -12.73 5.42
N THR A 28 -9.15 -13.54 5.96
CA THR A 28 -10.14 -13.09 6.96
C THR A 28 -9.69 -13.51 8.36
N ASP A 29 -10.25 -12.87 9.39
CA ASP A 29 -10.04 -13.27 10.79
C ASP A 29 -10.51 -14.71 11.05
N ALA A 30 -11.58 -15.14 10.36
CA ALA A 30 -12.06 -16.52 10.41
C ALA A 30 -10.99 -17.51 9.90
N PHE A 31 -10.32 -17.20 8.79
CA PHE A 31 -9.23 -18.02 8.28
C PHE A 31 -8.04 -18.05 9.25
N LEU A 32 -7.63 -16.91 9.75
CA LEU A 32 -6.50 -16.82 10.71
C LEU A 32 -6.81 -17.58 12.01
N THR A 33 -8.06 -17.53 12.47
CA THR A 33 -8.52 -18.32 13.61
C THR A 33 -8.46 -19.82 13.31
N ALA A 34 -8.86 -20.25 12.10
CA ALA A 34 -8.74 -21.64 11.68
C ALA A 34 -7.27 -22.08 11.61
N VAL A 35 -6.37 -21.22 11.10
CA VAL A 35 -4.92 -21.48 11.11
C VAL A 35 -4.39 -21.67 12.54
N LYS A 36 -4.76 -20.78 13.46
CA LYS A 36 -4.33 -20.83 14.87
C LYS A 36 -4.78 -22.11 15.57
N ASN A 37 -6.00 -22.56 15.26
CA ASN A 37 -6.62 -23.73 15.89
C ASN A 37 -6.39 -25.05 15.13
N ASP A 38 -5.56 -25.04 14.07
CA ASP A 38 -5.33 -26.18 13.19
C ASP A 38 -6.65 -26.82 12.67
N ALA A 39 -7.61 -25.96 12.37
CA ALA A 39 -8.94 -26.37 11.92
C ALA A 39 -8.99 -26.60 10.41
N ASP A 40 -10.06 -27.27 9.98
CA ASP A 40 -10.35 -27.47 8.57
C ASP A 40 -10.85 -26.16 7.93
N TRP A 41 -10.51 -25.96 6.66
CA TRP A 41 -10.93 -24.83 5.86
C TRP A 41 -11.56 -25.28 4.55
N ALA A 42 -12.79 -24.82 4.31
CA ALA A 42 -13.54 -25.16 3.11
C ALA A 42 -13.22 -24.17 1.98
N LEU A 43 -12.80 -24.69 0.84
CA LEU A 43 -12.66 -23.94 -0.41
C LEU A 43 -14.02 -23.93 -1.12
N ILE A 44 -14.56 -22.72 -1.31
CA ILE A 44 -15.92 -22.52 -1.84
C ILE A 44 -15.84 -22.16 -3.32
N ARG A 45 -16.63 -22.82 -4.15
CA ARG A 45 -16.77 -22.49 -5.56
C ARG A 45 -17.56 -21.19 -5.72
N ARG A 46 -17.06 -20.28 -6.54
CA ARG A 46 -17.74 -19.00 -6.80
C ARG A 46 -19.01 -19.16 -7.65
N THR A 47 -19.09 -20.21 -8.45
CA THR A 47 -20.19 -20.44 -9.40
C THR A 47 -21.49 -20.86 -8.75
N ASP A 48 -21.43 -21.66 -7.66
CA ASP A 48 -22.62 -22.24 -7.03
C ASP A 48 -22.59 -22.21 -5.50
N GLY A 49 -21.56 -21.62 -4.90
CA GLY A 49 -21.44 -21.51 -3.45
C GLY A 49 -21.16 -22.82 -2.70
N LYS A 50 -20.94 -23.94 -3.40
CA LYS A 50 -20.70 -25.22 -2.77
C LYS A 50 -19.24 -25.44 -2.42
N VAL A 51 -19.00 -26.29 -1.43
CA VAL A 51 -17.65 -26.70 -1.05
C VAL A 51 -17.03 -27.51 -2.20
N ALA A 52 -15.90 -27.04 -2.71
CA ALA A 52 -15.11 -27.77 -3.71
C ALA A 52 -14.16 -28.78 -3.07
N LYS A 53 -13.54 -28.38 -1.96
CA LYS A 53 -12.55 -29.17 -1.23
C LYS A 53 -12.43 -28.63 0.19
N THR A 54 -12.13 -29.50 1.14
CA THR A 54 -11.73 -29.12 2.50
C THR A 54 -10.26 -29.47 2.70
N ILE A 55 -9.50 -28.55 3.27
CA ILE A 55 -8.06 -28.68 3.56
C ILE A 55 -7.79 -28.18 4.98
N LYS A 56 -6.62 -28.46 5.52
CA LYS A 56 -6.17 -27.81 6.75
C LYS A 56 -5.82 -26.34 6.46
N ALA A 57 -6.34 -25.45 7.29
CA ALA A 57 -6.01 -24.01 7.17
C ALA A 57 -4.50 -23.76 7.36
N ARG A 58 -3.85 -24.50 8.27
CA ARG A 58 -2.42 -24.47 8.53
C ARG A 58 -1.62 -24.82 7.29
N ASP A 59 -1.98 -25.92 6.60
CA ASP A 59 -1.26 -26.34 5.40
C ASP A 59 -1.31 -25.27 4.29
N LEU A 60 -2.45 -24.61 4.12
CA LEU A 60 -2.59 -23.52 3.17
C LEU A 60 -1.72 -22.32 3.58
N TRP A 61 -1.73 -21.97 4.86
CA TRP A 61 -0.92 -20.87 5.39
C TRP A 61 0.58 -21.12 5.21
N ASP A 62 1.03 -22.35 5.48
CA ASP A 62 2.44 -22.74 5.31
C ASP A 62 2.87 -22.70 3.83
N GLN A 63 1.97 -23.08 2.91
CA GLN A 63 2.22 -22.93 1.46
C GLN A 63 2.36 -21.47 1.05
N VAL A 64 1.50 -20.57 1.56
CA VAL A 64 1.60 -19.12 1.32
C VAL A 64 2.92 -18.57 1.86
N GLY A 65 3.28 -18.94 3.09
CA GLY A 65 4.54 -18.52 3.71
C GLY A 65 5.77 -19.02 2.95
N HIS A 66 5.75 -20.27 2.50
CA HIS A 66 6.83 -20.84 1.71
C HIS A 66 6.99 -20.13 0.36
N ALA A 67 5.88 -19.87 -0.35
CA ALA A 67 5.91 -19.15 -1.62
C ALA A 67 6.46 -17.73 -1.44
N ALA A 68 6.00 -17.00 -0.43
CA ALA A 68 6.48 -15.65 -0.13
C ALA A 68 7.98 -15.62 0.19
N TRP A 69 8.49 -16.64 0.90
CA TRP A 69 9.92 -16.78 1.16
C TRP A 69 10.72 -17.10 -0.12
N ALA A 70 10.20 -18.00 -0.97
CA ALA A 70 10.91 -18.48 -2.14
C ALA A 70 10.96 -17.47 -3.30
N CYS A 71 9.90 -16.68 -3.50
CA CYS A 71 9.79 -15.79 -4.65
C CYS A 71 9.18 -14.39 -4.34
N ALA A 72 9.08 -14.00 -3.07
CA ALA A 72 8.52 -12.74 -2.59
C ALA A 72 7.02 -12.53 -2.87
N ASP A 73 6.33 -13.51 -3.44
CA ASP A 73 4.89 -13.55 -3.69
C ASP A 73 4.26 -14.79 -3.04
N PRO A 74 3.00 -14.72 -2.61
CA PRO A 74 2.08 -13.57 -2.62
C PRO A 74 2.32 -12.61 -1.46
N GLY A 75 1.83 -11.36 -1.62
CA GLY A 75 1.60 -10.45 -0.49
C GLY A 75 0.41 -10.91 0.36
N ILE A 76 0.26 -10.38 1.57
CA ILE A 76 -0.85 -10.70 2.48
C ILE A 76 -1.65 -9.43 2.79
N GLN A 77 -2.98 -9.54 2.72
CA GLN A 77 -3.91 -8.48 3.09
C GLN A 77 -4.91 -9.01 4.13
N PHE A 78 -5.17 -8.22 5.16
CA PHE A 78 -6.05 -8.57 6.28
C PHE A 78 -7.43 -7.94 6.08
N HIS A 79 -8.36 -8.70 5.49
CA HIS A 79 -9.67 -8.20 5.03
C HIS A 79 -10.46 -7.47 6.10
N ASP A 80 -10.63 -8.09 7.26
CA ASP A 80 -11.47 -7.54 8.32
C ASP A 80 -10.83 -6.31 8.95
N THR A 81 -9.52 -6.35 9.21
CA THR A 81 -8.76 -5.20 9.75
C THR A 81 -8.79 -4.00 8.82
N VAL A 82 -8.56 -4.22 7.51
CA VAL A 82 -8.59 -3.13 6.52
C VAL A 82 -9.96 -2.47 6.48
N ASN A 83 -11.05 -3.26 6.49
CA ASN A 83 -12.40 -2.72 6.49
C ASN A 83 -12.81 -2.08 7.81
N ALA A 84 -12.28 -2.54 8.96
CA ALA A 84 -12.50 -1.89 10.25
C ALA A 84 -11.89 -0.48 10.33
N TRP A 85 -10.83 -0.23 9.55
CA TRP A 85 -10.16 1.08 9.45
C TRP A 85 -10.62 1.92 8.25
N HIS A 86 -11.59 1.42 7.49
CA HIS A 86 -12.09 2.10 6.29
C HIS A 86 -12.72 3.46 6.64
N THR A 87 -12.31 4.51 5.93
CA THR A 87 -12.76 5.89 6.19
C THR A 87 -14.08 6.24 5.50
N CYS A 88 -14.50 5.47 4.49
CA CYS A 88 -15.74 5.68 3.72
C CYS A 88 -16.57 4.38 3.63
N PRO A 89 -16.98 3.76 4.76
CA PRO A 89 -17.64 2.45 4.75
C PRO A 89 -19.02 2.46 4.10
N GLU A 90 -19.70 3.61 4.08
CA GLU A 90 -21.02 3.76 3.46
C GLU A 90 -20.99 3.64 1.93
N ASP A 91 -19.83 3.90 1.31
CA ASP A 91 -19.66 3.84 -0.14
C ASP A 91 -19.27 2.44 -0.64
N GLY A 92 -19.03 1.51 0.27
CA GLY A 92 -18.72 0.12 -0.04
C GLY A 92 -17.56 -0.45 0.77
N ALA A 93 -17.26 -1.73 0.56
CA ALA A 93 -16.16 -2.40 1.23
C ALA A 93 -14.88 -2.31 0.40
N ILE A 94 -13.74 -2.24 1.10
CA ILE A 94 -12.42 -2.40 0.48
C ILE A 94 -12.25 -3.86 0.07
N ARG A 95 -12.14 -4.11 -1.24
CA ARG A 95 -12.02 -5.46 -1.83
C ARG A 95 -10.66 -5.74 -2.46
N GLY A 96 -9.87 -4.72 -2.69
CA GLY A 96 -8.56 -4.81 -3.32
C GLY A 96 -7.61 -3.71 -2.84
N SER A 97 -6.44 -3.68 -3.44
CA SER A 97 -5.44 -2.64 -3.25
C SER A 97 -4.61 -2.47 -4.52
N ASN A 98 -3.74 -1.47 -4.53
CA ASN A 98 -2.63 -1.42 -5.48
C ASN A 98 -1.61 -2.55 -5.18
N PRO A 99 -0.63 -2.80 -6.07
CA PRO A 99 0.31 -3.91 -5.93
C PRO A 99 1.08 -3.94 -4.61
N CYS A 100 1.53 -2.79 -4.12
CA CYS A 100 2.32 -2.70 -2.88
C CYS A 100 1.48 -2.64 -1.61
N SER A 101 0.14 -2.63 -1.74
CA SER A 101 -0.85 -2.65 -0.64
C SER A 101 -0.87 -1.40 0.25
N GLU A 102 -0.27 -0.30 -0.18
CA GLU A 102 -0.40 0.98 0.53
C GLU A 102 -1.74 1.68 0.30
N TYR A 103 -2.41 1.40 -0.82
CA TYR A 103 -3.69 1.99 -1.18
C TYR A 103 -4.84 1.00 -0.96
N MET A 104 -5.37 1.02 0.25
CA MET A 104 -6.53 0.22 0.68
C MET A 104 -7.77 1.10 0.66
N PHE A 105 -8.49 1.11 -0.47
CA PHE A 105 -9.64 1.97 -0.66
C PHE A 105 -10.69 1.33 -1.57
N LEU A 106 -11.69 2.11 -1.98
CA LEU A 106 -12.79 1.67 -2.83
C LEU A 106 -12.33 1.25 -4.23
N ASP A 107 -13.07 0.33 -4.83
CA ASP A 107 -12.89 -0.04 -6.24
C ASP A 107 -13.14 1.18 -7.15
N ASP A 108 -12.59 1.12 -8.35
CA ASP A 108 -12.73 2.16 -9.39
C ASP A 108 -12.26 3.56 -8.95
N THR A 109 -11.38 3.62 -7.97
CA THR A 109 -10.68 4.85 -7.56
C THR A 109 -9.21 4.79 -7.97
N ALA A 110 -8.57 5.94 -8.12
CA ALA A 110 -7.15 6.04 -8.43
C ALA A 110 -6.41 6.80 -7.34
N CYS A 111 -5.15 6.43 -7.11
CA CYS A 111 -4.23 7.15 -6.24
C CYS A 111 -3.18 7.86 -7.07
N ASN A 112 -3.12 9.18 -6.96
CA ASN A 112 -2.09 9.98 -7.59
C ASN A 112 -0.88 10.10 -6.65
N LEU A 113 0.34 9.92 -7.15
CA LEU A 113 1.51 9.70 -6.32
C LEU A 113 2.60 10.77 -6.52
N ALA A 114 3.20 11.18 -5.39
CA ALA A 114 4.47 11.90 -5.35
C ALA A 114 5.31 11.47 -4.15
N SER A 115 6.63 11.60 -4.28
CA SER A 115 7.57 11.33 -3.18
C SER A 115 8.63 12.41 -3.11
N MET A 116 8.85 12.96 -1.91
CA MET A 116 9.88 13.96 -1.66
C MET A 116 11.20 13.29 -1.28
N ASN A 117 12.31 13.76 -1.85
CA ASN A 117 13.63 13.29 -1.44
C ASN A 117 14.08 14.04 -0.18
N LEU A 118 14.11 13.35 0.96
CA LEU A 118 14.44 13.95 2.25
C LEU A 118 15.85 14.58 2.31
N LEU A 119 16.82 14.06 1.55
CA LEU A 119 18.18 14.62 1.53
C LEU A 119 18.24 16.04 0.97
N THR A 120 17.29 16.46 0.15
CA THR A 120 17.24 17.83 -0.36
C THR A 120 16.97 18.87 0.70
N PHE A 121 16.40 18.46 1.83
CA PHE A 121 16.09 19.30 2.99
C PHE A 121 17.17 19.24 4.09
N PHE A 122 18.26 18.48 3.89
CA PHE A 122 19.35 18.38 4.86
C PHE A 122 20.60 19.09 4.34
N LYS A 123 20.96 20.19 4.98
CA LYS A 123 22.12 21.00 4.61
C LYS A 123 22.84 21.49 5.86
N ASP A 124 24.17 21.52 5.79
CA ASP A 124 25.03 22.04 6.87
C ASP A 124 24.74 21.41 8.25
N GLY A 125 24.42 20.11 8.27
CA GLY A 125 24.11 19.38 9.48
C GLY A 125 22.72 19.63 10.07
N GLN A 126 21.86 20.39 9.39
CA GLN A 126 20.52 20.71 9.85
C GLN A 126 19.46 20.33 8.83
N PHE A 127 18.30 19.92 9.33
CA PHE A 127 17.13 19.62 8.52
C PHE A 127 16.26 20.88 8.39
N ASP A 128 15.98 21.31 7.17
CA ASP A 128 15.12 22.45 6.84
C ASP A 128 13.64 22.05 6.96
N ALA A 129 13.12 22.11 8.18
CA ALA A 129 11.71 21.80 8.44
C ALA A 129 10.75 22.78 7.75
N SER A 130 11.13 24.05 7.61
CA SER A 130 10.30 25.08 6.96
C SER A 130 10.16 24.81 5.46
N GLY A 131 11.27 24.48 4.79
CA GLY A 131 11.27 24.10 3.37
C GLY A 131 10.49 22.80 3.15
N TYR A 132 10.61 21.84 4.08
CA TYR A 132 9.87 20.58 4.03
C TYR A 132 8.34 20.79 4.17
N ILE A 133 7.91 21.64 5.10
CA ILE A 133 6.49 22.04 5.26
C ILE A 133 5.98 22.71 3.98
N HIS A 134 6.72 23.68 3.46
CA HIS A 134 6.35 24.38 2.24
C HIS A 134 6.22 23.43 1.04
N ALA A 135 7.18 22.55 0.84
CA ALA A 135 7.15 21.56 -0.24
C ALA A 135 5.97 20.57 -0.07
N THR A 136 5.67 20.15 1.16
CA THR A 136 4.50 19.30 1.46
C THR A 136 3.20 19.98 1.03
N ARG A 137 3.01 21.25 1.36
CA ARG A 137 1.84 22.03 0.92
C ARG A 137 1.75 22.10 -0.60
N LEU A 138 2.85 22.46 -1.27
CA LEU A 138 2.87 22.56 -2.73
C LEU A 138 2.55 21.24 -3.41
N TRP A 139 3.12 20.13 -2.93
CA TRP A 139 2.85 18.81 -3.48
C TRP A 139 1.42 18.34 -3.23
N THR A 140 0.83 18.66 -2.09
CA THR A 140 -0.58 18.37 -1.82
C THR A 140 -1.49 19.06 -2.85
N VAL A 141 -1.27 20.36 -3.09
CA VAL A 141 -2.02 21.12 -4.11
C VAL A 141 -1.75 20.60 -5.52
N THR A 142 -0.49 20.26 -5.83
CA THR A 142 -0.11 19.73 -7.14
C THR A 142 -0.77 18.38 -7.42
N LEU A 143 -0.82 17.50 -6.43
CA LEU A 143 -1.49 16.20 -6.55
C LEU A 143 -3.01 16.37 -6.77
N GLU A 144 -3.65 17.29 -6.06
CA GLU A 144 -5.07 17.62 -6.23
C GLU A 144 -5.36 18.09 -7.67
N ILE A 145 -4.59 19.04 -8.18
CA ILE A 145 -4.70 19.53 -9.56
C ILE A 145 -4.50 18.38 -10.55
N SER A 146 -3.51 17.56 -10.31
CA SER A 146 -3.16 16.44 -11.18
C SER A 146 -4.27 15.38 -11.27
N VAL A 147 -4.93 15.05 -10.16
CA VAL A 147 -6.11 14.16 -10.17
C VAL A 147 -7.25 14.77 -10.98
N MET A 148 -7.53 16.06 -10.80
CA MET A 148 -8.60 16.75 -11.53
C MET A 148 -8.36 16.80 -13.06
N MET A 149 -7.10 16.84 -13.46
CA MET A 149 -6.71 16.95 -14.89
C MET A 149 -6.40 15.58 -15.53
N ALA A 150 -6.41 14.50 -14.75
CA ALA A 150 -6.06 13.17 -15.25
C ALA A 150 -7.09 12.62 -16.21
N GLN A 151 -6.62 11.75 -17.11
CA GLN A 151 -7.47 10.94 -17.99
C GLN A 151 -7.52 9.52 -17.44
N PHE A 152 -8.71 8.93 -17.39
CA PHE A 152 -8.95 7.60 -16.84
C PHE A 152 -9.50 6.65 -17.92
N PRO A 153 -9.26 5.33 -17.78
CA PRO A 153 -9.63 4.36 -18.78
C PRO A 153 -11.15 4.10 -18.89
N SER A 154 -11.93 4.43 -17.87
CA SER A 154 -13.39 4.31 -17.89
C SER A 154 -14.06 5.52 -17.23
N LYS A 155 -15.37 5.67 -17.49
CA LYS A 155 -16.17 6.76 -16.89
C LYS A 155 -16.37 6.56 -15.40
N GLU A 156 -16.51 5.32 -14.95
CA GLU A 156 -16.69 4.95 -13.57
C GLU A 156 -15.43 5.33 -12.75
N ILE A 157 -14.26 4.99 -13.27
CA ILE A 157 -12.98 5.36 -12.64
C ILE A 157 -12.79 6.87 -12.62
N ALA A 158 -13.14 7.56 -13.72
CA ALA A 158 -13.06 9.02 -13.78
C ALA A 158 -13.97 9.68 -12.72
N GLN A 159 -15.21 9.21 -12.59
CA GLN A 159 -16.17 9.76 -11.65
C GLN A 159 -15.73 9.55 -10.21
N LEU A 160 -15.39 8.30 -9.83
CA LEU A 160 -15.01 7.99 -8.45
C LEU A 160 -13.65 8.59 -8.07
N SER A 161 -12.72 8.69 -9.02
CA SER A 161 -11.46 9.40 -8.77
C SER A 161 -11.67 10.90 -8.56
N TYR A 162 -12.63 11.51 -9.25
CA TYR A 162 -13.01 12.90 -9.04
C TYR A 162 -13.72 13.09 -7.70
N ASP A 163 -14.65 12.21 -7.33
CA ASP A 163 -15.42 12.33 -6.11
C ASP A 163 -14.56 12.15 -4.85
N PHE A 164 -13.67 11.18 -4.84
CA PHE A 164 -12.83 10.87 -3.68
C PHE A 164 -11.46 11.55 -3.69
N ARG A 165 -10.91 11.85 -4.86
CA ARG A 165 -9.64 12.59 -5.05
C ARG A 165 -8.50 12.14 -4.13
N THR A 166 -8.22 10.85 -4.10
CA THR A 166 -7.20 10.28 -3.22
C THR A 166 -5.78 10.65 -3.65
N LEU A 167 -5.03 11.21 -2.71
CA LEU A 167 -3.67 11.70 -2.91
C LEU A 167 -2.67 10.84 -2.15
N GLY A 168 -1.63 10.37 -2.84
CA GLY A 168 -0.55 9.58 -2.25
C GLY A 168 0.74 10.39 -2.17
N LEU A 169 0.98 11.08 -1.05
CA LEU A 169 2.21 11.81 -0.81
C LEU A 169 3.11 11.07 0.17
N GLY A 170 4.32 10.76 -0.26
CA GLY A 170 5.32 10.08 0.53
C GLY A 170 6.69 10.74 0.47
N TYR A 171 7.68 10.02 0.97
CA TYR A 171 9.07 10.45 0.86
C TYR A 171 10.01 9.29 0.56
N ALA A 172 11.19 9.60 0.04
CA ALA A 172 12.27 8.68 -0.22
C ALA A 172 13.52 9.11 0.55
N ASN A 173 14.48 8.18 0.69
CA ASN A 173 15.81 8.46 1.19
C ASN A 173 15.92 8.68 2.71
N ILE A 174 14.99 8.12 3.50
CA ILE A 174 15.11 8.17 4.97
C ILE A 174 16.41 7.50 5.44
N GLY A 175 16.78 6.35 4.87
CA GLY A 175 18.03 5.68 5.18
C GLY A 175 19.26 6.55 4.87
N GLY A 176 19.28 7.20 3.72
CA GLY A 176 20.34 8.13 3.34
C GLY A 176 20.42 9.35 4.27
N LEU A 177 19.27 9.91 4.66
CA LEU A 177 19.21 10.99 5.63
C LEU A 177 19.81 10.56 6.99
N LEU A 178 19.38 9.42 7.53
CA LEU A 178 19.88 8.91 8.81
C LEU A 178 21.39 8.65 8.75
N MET A 179 21.92 8.09 7.67
CA MET A 179 23.36 7.91 7.47
C MET A 179 24.11 9.23 7.49
N ASN A 180 23.61 10.26 6.82
CA ASN A 180 24.21 11.61 6.82
C ASN A 180 24.17 12.26 8.21
N MET A 181 23.16 11.94 9.01
CA MET A 181 23.04 12.41 10.40
C MET A 181 23.87 11.57 11.38
N GLY A 182 24.52 10.50 10.95
CA GLY A 182 25.22 9.56 11.82
C GLY A 182 24.30 8.73 12.73
N LEU A 183 23.06 8.53 12.32
CA LEU A 183 22.06 7.76 13.07
C LEU A 183 21.93 6.33 12.52
N GLY A 184 21.95 5.34 13.40
CA GLY A 184 21.65 3.97 13.01
C GLY A 184 20.20 3.82 12.56
N TYR A 185 19.96 3.09 11.48
CA TYR A 185 18.62 2.89 10.89
C TYR A 185 17.61 2.35 11.90
N ASP A 186 17.99 1.36 12.70
CA ASP A 186 17.14 0.76 13.75
C ASP A 186 17.39 1.33 15.15
N SER A 187 18.03 2.49 15.25
CA SER A 187 18.22 3.16 16.54
C SER A 187 16.93 3.85 17.01
N ILE A 188 16.82 4.09 18.32
CA ILE A 188 15.71 4.86 18.91
C ILE A 188 15.63 6.26 18.25
N ALA A 189 16.78 6.92 18.05
CA ALA A 189 16.83 8.24 17.41
C ALA A 189 16.43 8.20 15.93
N GLY A 190 16.85 7.16 15.19
CA GLY A 190 16.45 6.97 13.79
C GLY A 190 14.94 6.76 13.65
N ARG A 191 14.36 5.90 14.49
CA ARG A 191 12.89 5.68 14.50
C ARG A 191 12.13 6.93 14.91
N ALA A 192 12.62 7.69 15.91
CA ALA A 192 12.01 8.95 16.31
C ALA A 192 12.05 10.00 15.21
N MET A 193 13.17 10.10 14.48
CA MET A 193 13.28 10.99 13.31
C MET A 193 12.28 10.62 12.22
N CYS A 194 12.19 9.34 11.86
CA CYS A 194 11.21 8.85 10.90
C CYS A 194 9.78 9.19 11.33
N GLY A 195 9.43 8.93 12.60
CA GLY A 195 8.11 9.26 13.15
C GLY A 195 7.82 10.76 13.11
N ALA A 196 8.79 11.62 13.44
CA ALA A 196 8.63 13.08 13.40
C ALA A 196 8.42 13.61 11.99
N LEU A 197 9.21 13.16 11.01
CA LEU A 197 9.07 13.55 9.61
C LEU A 197 7.73 13.12 9.01
N THR A 198 7.29 11.90 9.34
CA THR A 198 6.00 11.37 8.90
C THR A 198 4.84 12.14 9.52
N ALA A 199 4.88 12.40 10.83
CA ALA A 199 3.86 13.16 11.52
C ALA A 199 3.74 14.59 10.97
N LEU A 200 4.87 15.23 10.69
CA LEU A 200 4.91 16.58 10.12
C LEU A 200 4.28 16.59 8.72
N MET A 201 4.69 15.67 7.83
CA MET A 201 4.09 15.54 6.49
C MET A 201 2.59 15.30 6.56
N THR A 202 2.16 14.33 7.33
CA THR A 202 0.75 13.96 7.46
C THR A 202 -0.07 15.14 7.97
N GLY A 203 0.38 15.79 9.05
CA GLY A 203 -0.31 16.95 9.62
C GLY A 203 -0.45 18.12 8.65
N VAL A 204 0.64 18.45 7.93
CA VAL A 204 0.62 19.52 6.92
C VAL A 204 -0.28 19.16 5.73
N THR A 205 -0.25 17.92 5.27
CA THR A 205 -1.10 17.45 4.17
C THR A 205 -2.57 17.53 4.52
N TYR A 206 -2.97 17.05 5.70
CA TYR A 206 -4.36 17.15 6.16
C TYR A 206 -4.81 18.59 6.39
N ALA A 207 -3.97 19.44 6.98
CA ALA A 207 -4.27 20.86 7.13
C ALA A 207 -4.47 21.55 5.78
N THR A 208 -3.59 21.27 4.80
CA THR A 208 -3.71 21.82 3.44
C THR A 208 -4.98 21.33 2.73
N SER A 209 -5.33 20.05 2.89
CA SER A 209 -6.57 19.48 2.34
C SER A 209 -7.80 20.16 2.94
N ALA A 210 -7.82 20.39 4.25
CA ALA A 210 -8.90 21.11 4.92
C ALA A 210 -9.02 22.58 4.47
N GLU A 211 -7.90 23.26 4.28
CA GLU A 211 -7.87 24.63 3.72
C GLU A 211 -8.45 24.66 2.30
N MET A 212 -8.06 23.72 1.44
CA MET A 212 -8.62 23.61 0.07
C MET A 212 -10.13 23.36 0.10
N ALA A 213 -10.59 22.48 0.97
CA ALA A 213 -12.02 22.20 1.11
C ALA A 213 -12.80 23.42 1.63
N ALA A 214 -12.22 24.24 2.49
CA ALA A 214 -12.85 25.47 2.98
C ALA A 214 -13.00 26.54 1.88
N GLU A 215 -12.08 26.59 0.94
CA GLU A 215 -12.06 27.60 -0.16
C GLU A 215 -12.87 27.14 -1.38
N LEU A 216 -12.86 25.84 -1.68
CA LEU A 216 -13.39 25.30 -2.93
C LEU A 216 -14.72 24.51 -2.74
N GLY A 217 -15.08 24.13 -1.54
CA GLY A 217 -16.28 23.32 -1.24
C GLY A 217 -16.02 21.83 -1.19
#